data_4e5b3251fd8ee989a3e0ec80a52c21ba
#
_entry.id   4e5b3251fd8ee989a3e0ec80a52c21ba
#
_cell.length_a   1.000
_cell.length_b   1.000
_cell.length_c   1.000
_cell.angle_alpha   90.00
_cell.angle_beta   90.00
_cell.angle_gamma   90.00
#
_symmetry.space_group_name_H-M   'P 1'
#
loop_
_entity.id
_entity.type
_entity.pdbx_description
1 polymer ?
#
loop_
_entity_poly.entity_id
_entity_poly.type
_entity_poly.pdbx_seq_one_letter_code
_entity_poly.pdbx_strand_id
1 'polypeptide(L)'
;VVNAKPERLLFLAFPLSILYSFLRFIPPFRKLLQMDKIIKAYSQCDIVIDEAGISFVDSRGFIMNTYAFVCAAVPMLCGVPVVKYSQALGTFKNGWNKFLAKWILPKIKLICARGKITQDNLAGIGVTENVKLCADGAFSMPDSEFYAEKVQKLCEDSPFFRKRVVALSISSVVQGKCEKMGRDYRGCMIQFINWLNEQDYNVLLIANAAREGSEKPRNNDLIICTEVYN
;
A
#
# COMPACT_ATOMS: atom_id res chain seq x y z
N VAL A 1 -3.94 0.00 -20.30
CA VAL A 1 -4.02 0.44 -18.90
C VAL A 1 -5.09 1.52 -18.79
N VAL A 2 -6.09 1.33 -17.93
CA VAL A 2 -7.11 2.33 -17.64
C VAL A 2 -6.71 3.08 -16.37
N ASN A 3 -6.32 4.34 -16.51
CA ASN A 3 -6.03 5.19 -15.36
C ASN A 3 -7.34 5.82 -14.86
N ALA A 4 -7.79 5.40 -13.69
CA ALA A 4 -8.97 5.93 -13.04
C ALA A 4 -8.57 6.93 -11.95
N LYS A 5 -8.78 8.22 -12.17
CA LYS A 5 -8.64 9.23 -11.10
C LYS A 5 -9.65 8.93 -10.00
N PRO A 6 -9.30 9.15 -8.70
CA PRO A 6 -10.18 8.88 -7.57
C PRO A 6 -11.57 9.52 -7.70
N GLU A 7 -11.64 10.77 -8.17
CA GLU A 7 -12.90 11.49 -8.35
C GLU A 7 -13.79 10.81 -9.38
N ARG A 8 -13.20 10.36 -10.50
CA ARG A 8 -13.95 9.64 -11.53
C ARG A 8 -14.47 8.30 -11.03
N LEU A 9 -13.69 7.61 -10.22
CA LEU A 9 -14.11 6.33 -9.64
C LEU A 9 -15.28 6.53 -8.68
N LEU A 10 -15.21 7.54 -7.79
CA LEU A 10 -16.23 7.84 -6.79
C LEU A 10 -17.51 8.39 -7.42
N PHE A 11 -17.42 9.40 -8.28
CA PHE A 11 -18.59 10.17 -8.72
C PHE A 11 -19.17 9.71 -10.04
N LEU A 12 -18.45 8.94 -10.84
CA LEU A 12 -18.96 8.44 -12.13
C LEU A 12 -19.03 6.92 -12.17
N ALA A 13 -17.90 6.22 -11.98
CA ALA A 13 -17.84 4.78 -12.16
C ALA A 13 -18.69 4.03 -11.11
N PHE A 14 -18.71 4.49 -9.86
CA PHE A 14 -19.49 3.84 -8.81
C PHE A 14 -21.01 3.93 -9.08
N PRO A 15 -21.64 5.09 -9.34
CA PRO A 15 -23.04 5.14 -9.74
C PRO A 15 -23.35 4.34 -11.01
N LEU A 16 -22.49 4.43 -12.02
CA LEU A 16 -22.66 3.65 -13.26
C LEU A 16 -22.57 2.14 -13.00
N SER A 17 -21.69 1.69 -12.07
CA SER A 17 -21.59 0.27 -11.73
C SER A 17 -22.82 -0.25 -10.99
N ILE A 18 -23.47 0.58 -10.18
CA ILE A 18 -24.76 0.24 -9.57
C ILE A 18 -25.80 0.02 -10.69
N LEU A 19 -25.91 0.96 -11.62
CA LEU A 19 -26.84 0.83 -12.75
C LEU A 19 -26.49 -0.39 -13.61
N TYR A 20 -25.21 -0.62 -13.87
CA TYR A 20 -24.72 -1.77 -14.62
C TYR A 20 -25.09 -3.10 -13.94
N SER A 21 -25.03 -3.18 -12.62
CA SER A 21 -25.37 -4.40 -11.88
C SER A 21 -26.81 -4.89 -12.12
N PHE A 22 -27.74 -3.96 -12.33
CA PHE A 22 -29.14 -4.27 -12.63
C PHE A 22 -29.40 -4.48 -14.12
N LEU A 23 -28.77 -3.69 -14.99
CA LEU A 23 -29.10 -3.63 -16.42
C LEU A 23 -28.18 -4.46 -17.32
N ARG A 24 -27.10 -5.05 -16.78
CA ARG A 24 -26.13 -5.83 -17.57
C ARG A 24 -26.71 -7.03 -18.32
N PHE A 25 -27.84 -7.54 -17.87
CA PHE A 25 -28.54 -8.66 -18.51
C PHE A 25 -29.36 -8.25 -19.76
N ILE A 26 -29.57 -6.94 -19.96
CA ILE A 26 -30.29 -6.38 -21.07
C ILE A 26 -29.29 -5.85 -22.09
N PRO A 27 -29.13 -6.50 -23.29
CA PRO A 27 -28.04 -6.22 -24.22
C PRO A 27 -27.84 -4.75 -24.61
N PRO A 28 -28.86 -3.95 -24.96
CA PRO A 28 -28.68 -2.56 -25.34
C PRO A 28 -28.12 -1.70 -24.18
N PHE A 29 -28.63 -1.89 -22.96
CA PHE A 29 -28.16 -1.16 -21.79
C PHE A 29 -26.74 -1.58 -21.39
N ARG A 30 -26.40 -2.88 -21.48
CA ARG A 30 -25.04 -3.36 -21.27
C ARG A 30 -24.06 -2.66 -22.20
N LYS A 31 -24.36 -2.60 -23.50
CA LYS A 31 -23.51 -1.91 -24.48
C LYS A 31 -23.36 -0.43 -24.18
N LEU A 32 -24.44 0.24 -23.83
CA LEU A 32 -24.43 1.66 -23.47
C LEU A 32 -23.55 1.94 -22.25
N LEU A 33 -23.69 1.17 -21.17
CA LEU A 33 -22.91 1.37 -19.95
C LEU A 33 -21.43 0.98 -20.12
N GLN A 34 -21.12 0.04 -21.02
CA GLN A 34 -19.75 -0.32 -21.43
C GLN A 34 -19.07 0.74 -22.33
N MET A 35 -19.73 1.84 -22.69
CA MET A 35 -19.04 3.00 -23.26
C MET A 35 -18.13 3.70 -22.26
N ASP A 36 -18.43 3.61 -20.94
CA ASP A 36 -17.47 4.02 -19.92
C ASP A 36 -16.28 3.03 -19.87
N LYS A 37 -15.07 3.58 -19.95
CA LYS A 37 -13.82 2.80 -20.03
C LYS A 37 -13.57 1.95 -18.78
N ILE A 38 -13.99 2.43 -17.59
CA ILE A 38 -13.82 1.73 -16.33
C ILE A 38 -14.78 0.54 -16.24
N ILE A 39 -16.06 0.78 -16.52
CA ILE A 39 -17.08 -0.29 -16.53
C ILE A 39 -16.71 -1.35 -17.57
N LYS A 40 -16.30 -0.93 -18.78
CA LYS A 40 -15.85 -1.84 -19.83
C LYS A 40 -14.69 -2.69 -19.35
N ALA A 41 -13.64 -2.07 -18.80
CA ALA A 41 -12.46 -2.79 -18.34
C ALA A 41 -12.82 -3.83 -17.28
N TYR A 42 -13.56 -3.44 -16.23
CA TYR A 42 -13.96 -4.40 -15.21
C TYR A 42 -14.88 -5.50 -15.77
N SER A 43 -15.83 -5.17 -16.61
CA SER A 43 -16.75 -6.19 -17.17
C SER A 43 -16.07 -7.23 -18.09
N GLN A 44 -14.81 -7.03 -18.44
CA GLN A 44 -13.99 -7.92 -19.26
C GLN A 44 -12.92 -8.67 -18.44
N CYS A 45 -12.85 -8.42 -17.13
CA CYS A 45 -11.92 -9.12 -16.25
C CYS A 45 -12.56 -10.36 -15.64
N ASP A 46 -11.78 -11.41 -15.45
CA ASP A 46 -12.19 -12.62 -14.73
C ASP A 46 -12.05 -12.43 -13.21
N ILE A 47 -11.09 -11.64 -12.79
CA ILE A 47 -10.78 -11.36 -11.38
C ILE A 47 -10.09 -10.00 -11.24
N VAL A 48 -10.30 -9.34 -10.10
CA VAL A 48 -9.55 -8.13 -9.70
C VAL A 48 -8.72 -8.43 -8.48
N ILE A 49 -7.42 -8.22 -8.57
CA ILE A 49 -6.50 -8.32 -7.44
C ILE A 49 -6.18 -6.91 -6.94
N ASP A 50 -6.56 -6.64 -5.69
CA ASP A 50 -6.28 -5.38 -5.02
C ASP A 50 -5.00 -5.53 -4.17
N GLU A 51 -3.92 -4.91 -4.61
CA GLU A 51 -2.60 -4.92 -3.97
C GLU A 51 -2.30 -3.66 -3.15
N ALA A 52 -3.32 -2.88 -2.79
CA ALA A 52 -3.15 -1.75 -1.91
C ALA A 52 -2.61 -2.22 -0.55
N GLY A 53 -1.34 -2.04 -0.25
CA GLY A 53 -0.68 -2.58 0.95
C GLY A 53 -1.40 -2.33 2.27
N ILE A 54 -2.21 -1.25 2.36
CA ILE A 54 -3.01 -0.89 3.54
C ILE A 54 -4.35 -0.32 3.07
N SER A 55 -5.46 -0.85 3.57
CA SER A 55 -6.81 -0.32 3.33
C SER A 55 -7.71 -0.47 4.57
N PHE A 56 -8.82 0.25 4.63
CA PHE A 56 -9.78 0.20 5.73
C PHE A 56 -9.14 0.40 7.12
N VAL A 57 -8.26 1.38 7.26
CA VAL A 57 -7.63 1.74 8.54
C VAL A 57 -8.15 3.08 9.07
N ASP A 58 -8.37 3.15 10.39
CA ASP A 58 -8.98 4.33 11.02
C ASP A 58 -8.18 5.61 10.81
N SER A 59 -6.85 5.52 10.76
CA SER A 59 -5.95 6.67 10.55
C SER A 59 -6.05 7.32 9.16
N ARG A 60 -6.69 6.67 8.19
CA ARG A 60 -6.88 7.23 6.83
C ARG A 60 -8.10 8.13 6.69
N GLY A 61 -8.97 8.15 7.69
CA GLY A 61 -10.14 9.02 7.72
C GLY A 61 -11.26 8.61 6.75
N PHE A 62 -12.29 9.46 6.69
CA PHE A 62 -13.54 9.21 5.95
C PHE A 62 -13.32 9.02 4.44
N ILE A 63 -12.64 9.96 3.79
CA ILE A 63 -12.51 9.97 2.32
C ILE A 63 -11.74 8.74 1.82
N MET A 64 -10.60 8.43 2.45
CA MET A 64 -9.77 7.32 1.99
C MET A 64 -10.39 5.95 2.26
N ASN A 65 -11.16 5.79 3.35
CA ASN A 65 -11.89 4.55 3.61
C ASN A 65 -13.08 4.39 2.67
N THR A 66 -13.79 5.48 2.32
CA THR A 66 -14.82 5.48 1.28
C THR A 66 -14.23 5.13 -0.09
N TYR A 67 -13.07 5.66 -0.41
CA TYR A 67 -12.36 5.32 -1.64
C TYR A 67 -11.97 3.83 -1.68
N ALA A 68 -11.41 3.28 -0.60
CA ALA A 68 -11.08 1.86 -0.51
C ALA A 68 -12.30 0.95 -0.67
N PHE A 69 -13.46 1.39 -0.13
CA PHE A 69 -14.74 0.72 -0.32
C PHE A 69 -15.14 0.71 -1.80
N VAL A 70 -15.09 1.85 -2.48
CA VAL A 70 -15.50 1.99 -3.88
C VAL A 70 -14.57 1.21 -4.81
N CYS A 71 -13.27 1.16 -4.53
CA CYS A 71 -12.31 0.32 -5.26
C CYS A 71 -12.69 -1.17 -5.27
N ALA A 72 -13.27 -1.67 -4.18
CA ALA A 72 -13.76 -3.04 -4.12
C ALA A 72 -15.17 -3.18 -4.69
N ALA A 73 -16.07 -2.21 -4.43
CA ALA A 73 -17.47 -2.27 -4.82
C ALA A 73 -17.68 -2.20 -6.33
N VAL A 74 -16.95 -1.35 -7.05
CA VAL A 74 -17.14 -1.16 -8.50
C VAL A 74 -16.91 -2.45 -9.28
N PRO A 75 -15.79 -3.19 -9.15
CA PRO A 75 -15.64 -4.47 -9.85
C PRO A 75 -16.68 -5.50 -9.41
N MET A 76 -17.04 -5.57 -8.13
CA MET A 76 -18.05 -6.51 -7.65
C MET A 76 -19.43 -6.23 -8.25
N LEU A 77 -19.82 -4.97 -8.39
CA LEU A 77 -21.06 -4.55 -9.07
C LEU A 77 -21.02 -4.86 -10.57
N CYS A 78 -19.83 -4.86 -11.17
CA CYS A 78 -19.63 -5.34 -12.54
C CYS A 78 -19.71 -6.87 -12.66
N GLY A 79 -19.80 -7.59 -11.54
CA GLY A 79 -19.89 -9.05 -11.50
C GLY A 79 -18.53 -9.75 -11.45
N VAL A 80 -17.49 -9.03 -11.10
CA VAL A 80 -16.13 -9.55 -11.07
C VAL A 80 -15.70 -9.82 -9.63
N PRO A 81 -15.19 -11.01 -9.30
CA PRO A 81 -14.69 -11.32 -7.99
C PRO A 81 -13.44 -10.48 -7.66
N VAL A 82 -13.35 -10.05 -6.40
CA VAL A 82 -12.21 -9.27 -5.89
C VAL A 82 -11.42 -10.11 -4.91
N VAL A 83 -10.10 -10.07 -5.03
CA VAL A 83 -9.15 -10.59 -4.05
C VAL A 83 -8.36 -9.43 -3.47
N LYS A 84 -8.28 -9.33 -2.15
CA LYS A 84 -7.36 -8.43 -1.47
C LYS A 84 -6.08 -9.19 -1.14
N TYR A 85 -5.00 -8.84 -1.83
CA TYR A 85 -3.74 -9.56 -1.71
C TYR A 85 -2.77 -8.84 -0.77
N SER A 86 -2.26 -9.58 0.23
CA SER A 86 -1.21 -9.12 1.14
C SER A 86 -1.47 -7.74 1.79
N GLN A 87 -2.71 -7.53 2.27
CA GLN A 87 -3.11 -6.24 2.84
C GLN A 87 -3.12 -6.23 4.37
N ALA A 88 -2.71 -5.09 4.94
CA ALA A 88 -3.00 -4.74 6.33
C ALA A 88 -4.35 -4.00 6.40
N LEU A 89 -5.28 -4.51 7.22
CA LEU A 89 -6.63 -3.98 7.42
C LEU A 89 -6.91 -3.79 8.93
N GLY A 90 -7.71 -2.77 9.24
CA GLY A 90 -8.06 -2.42 10.65
C GLY A 90 -7.14 -1.32 11.19
N THR A 91 -7.24 -0.83 12.39
CA THR A 91 -8.25 -1.20 13.38
C THR A 91 -9.63 -0.70 12.96
N PHE A 92 -10.72 -1.29 13.42
CA PHE A 92 -12.09 -0.90 13.08
C PHE A 92 -12.78 -0.23 14.28
N LYS A 93 -12.12 0.74 14.92
CA LYS A 93 -12.67 1.53 16.04
C LYS A 93 -13.57 2.66 15.54
N ASN A 94 -13.24 3.27 14.39
CA ASN A 94 -14.06 4.29 13.76
C ASN A 94 -15.34 3.69 13.19
N GLY A 95 -16.50 4.24 13.55
CA GLY A 95 -17.82 3.74 13.17
C GLY A 95 -18.02 3.66 11.65
N TRP A 96 -17.58 4.68 10.90
CA TRP A 96 -17.69 4.70 9.44
C TRP A 96 -16.84 3.62 8.78
N ASN A 97 -15.58 3.53 9.18
CA ASN A 97 -14.67 2.51 8.66
C ASN A 97 -15.22 1.09 8.95
N LYS A 98 -15.68 0.87 10.18
CA LYS A 98 -16.29 -0.40 10.60
C LYS A 98 -17.54 -0.73 9.80
N PHE A 99 -18.41 0.25 9.54
CA PHE A 99 -19.62 0.08 8.74
C PHE A 99 -19.28 -0.35 7.30
N LEU A 100 -18.39 0.39 6.63
CA LEU A 100 -17.97 0.07 5.26
C LEU A 100 -17.29 -1.32 5.18
N ALA A 101 -16.42 -1.61 6.14
CA ALA A 101 -15.71 -2.88 6.20
C ALA A 101 -16.68 -4.06 6.39
N LYS A 102 -17.60 -3.98 7.35
CA LYS A 102 -18.62 -5.01 7.59
C LYS A 102 -19.53 -5.25 6.38
N TRP A 103 -19.75 -4.24 5.57
CA TRP A 103 -20.61 -4.37 4.40
C TRP A 103 -19.91 -5.01 3.21
N ILE A 104 -18.64 -4.68 2.95
CA ILE A 104 -17.95 -5.10 1.74
C ILE A 104 -17.05 -6.31 1.94
N LEU A 105 -16.30 -6.39 3.05
CA LEU A 105 -15.27 -7.40 3.24
C LEU A 105 -15.81 -8.84 3.27
N PRO A 106 -16.97 -9.15 3.84
CA PRO A 106 -17.54 -10.51 3.76
C PRO A 106 -17.85 -10.97 2.34
N LYS A 107 -18.02 -10.03 1.40
CA LYS A 107 -18.35 -10.31 -0.01
C LYS A 107 -17.12 -10.42 -0.90
N ILE A 108 -15.94 -10.09 -0.41
CA ILE A 108 -14.66 -10.27 -1.10
C ILE A 108 -14.39 -11.77 -1.27
N LYS A 109 -13.93 -12.18 -2.44
CA LYS A 109 -13.69 -13.60 -2.76
C LYS A 109 -12.63 -14.22 -1.85
N LEU A 110 -11.57 -13.48 -1.58
CA LEU A 110 -10.48 -13.87 -0.69
C LEU A 110 -9.76 -12.64 -0.14
N ILE A 111 -9.44 -12.66 1.14
CA ILE A 111 -8.62 -11.65 1.81
C ILE A 111 -7.35 -12.35 2.33
N CYS A 112 -6.23 -12.10 1.70
CA CYS A 112 -4.91 -12.50 2.18
C CYS A 112 -4.47 -11.47 3.23
N ALA A 113 -4.76 -11.76 4.50
CA ALA A 113 -4.46 -10.88 5.62
C ALA A 113 -2.96 -10.89 5.92
N ARG A 114 -2.31 -9.73 5.77
CA ARG A 114 -0.89 -9.58 6.05
C ARG A 114 -0.64 -9.53 7.56
N GLY A 115 -0.25 -10.68 8.11
CA GLY A 115 0.09 -10.85 9.51
C GLY A 115 -1.12 -11.06 10.45
N LYS A 116 -0.82 -11.59 11.62
CA LYS A 116 -1.80 -11.99 12.63
C LYS A 116 -2.69 -10.83 13.12
N ILE A 117 -2.12 -9.64 13.29
CA ILE A 117 -2.87 -8.44 13.72
C ILE A 117 -4.02 -8.13 12.77
N THR A 118 -3.79 -8.23 11.46
CA THR A 118 -4.85 -8.01 10.46
C THR A 118 -5.93 -9.08 10.55
N GLN A 119 -5.54 -10.34 10.71
CA GLN A 119 -6.49 -11.45 10.87
C GLN A 119 -7.36 -11.24 12.11
N ASP A 120 -6.77 -10.85 13.24
CA ASP A 120 -7.49 -10.62 14.50
C ASP A 120 -8.43 -9.41 14.40
N ASN A 121 -8.01 -8.34 13.73
CA ASN A 121 -8.87 -7.18 13.46
C ASN A 121 -10.10 -7.57 12.63
N LEU A 122 -9.93 -8.39 11.59
CA LEU A 122 -11.03 -8.87 10.75
C LEU A 122 -11.97 -9.79 11.55
N ALA A 123 -11.45 -10.71 12.34
CA ALA A 123 -12.22 -11.56 13.23
C ALA A 123 -13.04 -10.73 14.23
N GLY A 124 -12.46 -9.64 14.79
CA GLY A 124 -13.14 -8.72 15.71
C GLY A 124 -14.35 -7.99 15.12
N ILE A 125 -14.51 -7.98 13.78
CA ILE A 125 -15.71 -7.45 13.10
C ILE A 125 -16.57 -8.55 12.45
N GLY A 126 -16.25 -9.84 12.68
CA GLY A 126 -17.00 -10.97 12.17
C GLY A 126 -16.66 -11.39 10.73
N VAL A 127 -15.50 -11.01 10.21
CA VAL A 127 -15.00 -11.40 8.87
C VAL A 127 -13.93 -12.46 9.03
N THR A 128 -14.27 -13.72 8.77
CA THR A 128 -13.40 -14.88 9.03
C THR A 128 -13.37 -15.89 7.90
N GLU A 129 -14.51 -16.17 7.25
CA GLU A 129 -14.67 -17.29 6.31
C GLU A 129 -13.80 -17.14 5.05
N ASN A 130 -13.64 -15.91 4.57
CA ASN A 130 -12.89 -15.59 3.36
C ASN A 130 -11.49 -15.01 3.66
N VAL A 131 -10.98 -15.17 4.88
CA VAL A 131 -9.69 -14.65 5.33
C VAL A 131 -8.66 -15.75 5.44
N LYS A 132 -7.50 -15.55 4.80
CA LYS A 132 -6.31 -16.38 4.96
C LYS A 132 -5.16 -15.56 5.49
N LEU A 133 -4.47 -16.05 6.50
CA LEU A 133 -3.23 -15.45 6.99
C LEU A 133 -2.13 -15.65 5.94
N CYS A 134 -1.41 -14.59 5.62
CA CYS A 134 -0.26 -14.64 4.73
C CYS A 134 0.88 -13.73 5.22
N ALA A 135 2.07 -13.96 4.70
CA ALA A 135 3.19 -13.04 4.80
C ALA A 135 2.99 -11.81 3.91
N ASP A 136 3.89 -10.83 4.01
CA ASP A 136 3.96 -9.75 3.01
C ASP A 136 4.33 -10.33 1.64
N GLY A 137 3.67 -9.87 0.58
CA GLY A 137 3.93 -10.31 -0.79
C GLY A 137 5.38 -10.09 -1.24
N ALA A 138 6.09 -9.15 -0.61
CA ALA A 138 7.50 -8.91 -0.88
C ALA A 138 8.38 -10.14 -0.62
N PHE A 139 8.00 -11.03 0.31
CA PHE A 139 8.73 -12.28 0.57
C PHE A 139 8.64 -13.31 -0.56
N SER A 140 7.73 -13.09 -1.51
CA SER A 140 7.61 -13.94 -2.70
C SER A 140 8.39 -13.43 -3.91
N MET A 141 9.08 -12.29 -3.76
CA MET A 141 9.91 -11.75 -4.84
C MET A 141 11.17 -12.60 -4.97
N PRO A 142 11.48 -13.11 -6.17
CA PRO A 142 12.74 -13.81 -6.40
C PRO A 142 13.90 -12.82 -6.32
N ASP A 143 15.07 -13.31 -5.92
CA ASP A 143 16.31 -12.55 -6.02
C ASP A 143 16.55 -12.17 -7.49
N SER A 144 16.92 -10.91 -7.70
CA SER A 144 17.17 -10.42 -9.05
C SER A 144 18.64 -10.65 -9.44
N GLU A 145 18.89 -11.66 -10.26
CA GLU A 145 20.23 -11.90 -10.85
C GLU A 145 20.76 -10.65 -11.56
N PHE A 146 19.89 -9.89 -12.21
CA PHE A 146 20.25 -8.64 -12.89
C PHE A 146 20.89 -7.60 -11.98
N TYR A 147 20.50 -7.54 -10.71
CA TYR A 147 21.10 -6.61 -9.75
C TYR A 147 22.30 -7.22 -9.01
N ALA A 148 22.38 -8.55 -8.91
CA ALA A 148 23.46 -9.22 -8.20
C ALA A 148 24.84 -8.84 -8.75
N GLU A 149 25.05 -8.90 -10.06
CA GLU A 149 26.30 -8.49 -10.70
C GLU A 149 26.66 -7.02 -10.47
N LYS A 150 25.64 -6.13 -10.54
CA LYS A 150 25.87 -4.69 -10.30
C LYS A 150 26.25 -4.42 -8.85
N VAL A 151 25.60 -5.09 -7.91
CA VAL A 151 25.91 -4.96 -6.47
C VAL A 151 27.29 -5.51 -6.19
N GLN A 152 27.64 -6.68 -6.74
CA GLN A 152 28.95 -7.27 -6.59
C GLN A 152 30.04 -6.32 -7.09
N LYS A 153 29.90 -5.79 -8.31
CA LYS A 153 30.84 -4.83 -8.89
C LYS A 153 30.95 -3.57 -8.01
N LEU A 154 29.85 -3.03 -7.53
CA LEU A 154 29.85 -1.87 -6.62
C LEU A 154 30.64 -2.17 -5.34
N CYS A 155 30.49 -3.36 -4.77
CA CYS A 155 31.18 -3.79 -3.57
C CYS A 155 32.69 -3.98 -3.81
N GLU A 156 33.08 -4.48 -4.99
CA GLU A 156 34.47 -4.69 -5.38
C GLU A 156 35.20 -3.36 -5.68
N ASP A 157 34.51 -2.46 -6.42
CA ASP A 157 35.12 -1.19 -6.89
C ASP A 157 35.22 -0.12 -5.79
N SER A 158 34.39 -0.19 -4.74
CA SER A 158 34.34 0.85 -3.70
C SER A 158 35.07 0.47 -2.41
N PRO A 159 36.07 1.25 -1.98
CA PRO A 159 36.75 1.06 -0.68
C PRO A 159 35.76 1.10 0.51
N PHE A 160 34.60 1.73 0.35
CA PHE A 160 33.57 1.81 1.37
C PHE A 160 33.11 0.43 1.87
N PHE A 161 33.04 -0.57 0.97
CA PHE A 161 32.59 -1.92 1.31
C PHE A 161 33.68 -2.84 1.81
N ARG A 162 34.94 -2.36 1.91
CA ARG A 162 36.04 -3.14 2.51
C ARG A 162 35.92 -3.24 4.03
N LYS A 163 35.25 -2.31 4.67
CA LYS A 163 34.89 -2.35 6.09
C LYS A 163 33.53 -3.00 6.29
N ARG A 164 33.18 -3.30 7.55
CA ARG A 164 31.84 -3.72 7.91
C ARG A 164 30.84 -2.58 7.65
N VAL A 165 29.77 -2.86 6.94
CA VAL A 165 28.77 -1.86 6.56
C VAL A 165 27.47 -2.12 7.30
N VAL A 166 26.91 -1.08 7.90
CA VAL A 166 25.54 -1.08 8.43
C VAL A 166 24.65 -0.27 7.50
N ALA A 167 23.63 -0.90 6.92
CA ALA A 167 22.64 -0.23 6.12
C ALA A 167 21.51 0.30 7.03
N LEU A 168 21.26 1.60 7.02
CA LEU A 168 20.20 2.25 7.77
C LEU A 168 19.13 2.79 6.83
N SER A 169 17.91 2.34 7.03
CA SER A 169 16.72 2.90 6.35
C SER A 169 16.04 3.92 7.26
N ILE A 170 16.30 5.19 7.02
CA ILE A 170 15.74 6.32 7.79
C ILE A 170 14.41 6.73 7.13
N SER A 171 13.37 6.96 7.95
CA SER A 171 12.03 7.20 7.43
C SER A 171 11.49 8.59 7.76
N SER A 172 11.12 9.35 6.75
CA SER A 172 10.43 10.63 6.86
C SER A 172 9.06 10.52 7.56
N VAL A 173 8.41 9.36 7.45
CA VAL A 173 7.13 9.10 8.15
C VAL A 173 7.36 8.93 9.65
N VAL A 174 8.47 8.28 10.05
CA VAL A 174 8.83 8.13 11.46
C VAL A 174 9.24 9.47 12.03
N GLN A 175 10.06 10.25 11.30
CA GLN A 175 10.41 11.64 11.68
C GLN A 175 9.16 12.45 12.00
N GLY A 176 8.22 12.56 11.06
CA GLY A 176 7.01 13.35 11.27
C GLY A 176 6.09 12.84 12.41
N LYS A 177 6.20 11.57 12.81
CA LYS A 177 5.53 11.06 14.02
C LYS A 177 6.27 11.47 15.29
N CYS A 178 7.60 11.37 15.28
CA CYS A 178 8.44 11.76 16.41
C CYS A 178 8.32 13.26 16.72
N GLU A 179 8.33 14.11 15.70
CA GLU A 179 8.11 15.55 15.82
C GLU A 179 6.78 15.89 16.50
N LYS A 180 5.69 15.22 16.12
CA LYS A 180 4.37 15.38 16.78
C LYS A 180 4.36 14.93 18.24
N MET A 181 5.31 14.11 18.63
CA MET A 181 5.50 13.63 20.01
C MET A 181 6.58 14.42 20.75
N GLY A 182 7.12 15.49 20.16
CA GLY A 182 8.20 16.29 20.73
C GLY A 182 9.54 15.53 20.85
N ARG A 183 9.77 14.53 20.00
CA ARG A 183 11.00 13.71 19.99
C ARG A 183 11.90 14.07 18.82
N ASP A 184 13.19 14.23 19.09
CA ASP A 184 14.21 14.50 18.07
C ASP A 184 14.71 13.20 17.43
N TYR A 185 14.01 12.76 16.39
CA TYR A 185 14.39 11.57 15.62
C TYR A 185 15.70 11.79 14.83
N ARG A 186 15.88 12.98 14.24
CA ARG A 186 17.07 13.31 13.46
C ARG A 186 18.32 13.27 14.32
N GLY A 187 18.32 13.98 15.45
CA GLY A 187 19.46 13.97 16.38
C GLY A 187 19.76 12.58 16.89
N CYS A 188 18.74 11.77 17.16
CA CYS A 188 18.92 10.38 17.57
C CYS A 188 19.63 9.54 16.49
N MET A 189 19.29 9.72 15.21
CA MET A 189 19.93 9.03 14.08
C MET A 189 21.36 9.48 13.89
N ILE A 190 21.64 10.78 14.00
CA ILE A 190 23.01 11.32 13.93
C ILE A 190 23.89 10.73 15.05
N GLN A 191 23.40 10.71 16.28
CA GLN A 191 24.14 10.11 17.41
C GLN A 191 24.41 8.62 17.18
N PHE A 192 23.44 7.89 16.66
CA PHE A 192 23.59 6.46 16.36
C PHE A 192 24.62 6.21 15.24
N ILE A 193 24.61 7.03 14.20
CA ILE A 193 25.58 6.96 13.09
C ILE A 193 26.98 7.26 13.61
N ASN A 194 27.16 8.31 14.43
CA ASN A 194 28.46 8.64 15.01
C ASN A 194 28.97 7.49 15.87
N TRP A 195 28.12 6.90 16.70
CA TRP A 195 28.49 5.72 17.47
C TRP A 195 28.91 4.54 16.60
N LEU A 196 28.22 4.26 15.49
CA LEU A 196 28.62 3.21 14.54
C LEU A 196 29.98 3.49 13.91
N ASN A 197 30.24 4.74 13.53
CA ASN A 197 31.54 5.16 12.97
C ASN A 197 32.67 4.99 14.00
N GLU A 198 32.43 5.29 15.27
CA GLU A 198 33.38 5.04 16.37
C GLU A 198 33.69 3.54 16.57
N GLN A 199 32.72 2.66 16.24
CA GLN A 199 32.88 1.21 16.26
C GLN A 199 33.45 0.64 14.96
N ASP A 200 34.05 1.48 14.09
CA ASP A 200 34.67 1.12 12.81
C ASP A 200 33.69 0.49 11.80
N TYR A 201 32.39 0.90 11.82
CA TYR A 201 31.45 0.57 10.77
C TYR A 201 31.33 1.73 9.78
N ASN A 202 31.22 1.40 8.49
CA ASN A 202 30.68 2.35 7.51
C ASN A 202 29.15 2.31 7.52
N VAL A 203 28.52 3.47 7.39
CA VAL A 203 27.05 3.56 7.41
C VAL A 203 26.53 3.90 6.02
N LEU A 204 25.68 3.03 5.47
CA LEU A 204 24.97 3.24 4.21
C LEU A 204 23.55 3.67 4.47
N LEU A 205 23.19 4.89 4.08
CA LEU A 205 21.80 5.38 4.19
C LEU A 205 20.99 4.93 2.98
N ILE A 206 19.85 4.29 3.23
CA ILE A 206 18.93 3.79 2.19
C ILE A 206 17.59 4.49 2.32
N ALA A 207 17.25 5.27 1.30
CA ALA A 207 15.91 5.85 1.17
C ALA A 207 14.95 4.83 0.54
N ASN A 208 14.06 4.24 1.34
CA ASN A 208 13.05 3.28 0.84
C ASN A 208 11.99 3.94 -0.04
N ALA A 209 11.59 5.16 0.31
CA ALA A 209 10.68 5.96 -0.48
C ALA A 209 11.45 7.16 -1.03
N ALA A 210 11.81 7.12 -2.31
CA ALA A 210 12.46 8.22 -2.99
C ALA A 210 11.55 8.76 -4.10
N ARG A 211 11.44 10.09 -4.17
CA ARG A 211 10.72 10.79 -5.25
C ARG A 211 11.64 11.87 -5.81
N GLU A 212 12.30 11.56 -6.91
CA GLU A 212 13.13 12.53 -7.61
C GLU A 212 12.31 13.78 -7.97
N GLY A 213 12.90 14.94 -7.75
CA GLY A 213 12.28 16.24 -8.06
C GLY A 213 11.11 16.67 -7.16
N SER A 214 10.85 15.94 -6.07
CA SER A 214 9.81 16.31 -5.10
C SER A 214 10.40 16.86 -3.81
N GLU A 215 10.10 18.10 -3.49
CA GLU A 215 10.43 18.73 -2.20
C GLU A 215 9.48 18.34 -1.06
N LYS A 216 8.45 17.53 -1.37
CA LYS A 216 7.48 17.12 -0.36
C LYS A 216 8.08 16.06 0.55
N PRO A 217 8.25 16.32 1.87
CA PRO A 217 8.87 15.39 2.80
C PRO A 217 8.04 14.11 3.00
N ARG A 218 6.73 14.18 2.79
CA ARG A 218 5.85 13.01 2.95
C ARG A 218 6.13 11.96 1.88
N ASN A 219 6.51 10.75 2.33
CA ASN A 219 6.89 9.62 1.49
C ASN A 219 8.11 9.93 0.58
N ASN A 220 9.06 10.68 1.10
CA ASN A 220 10.34 10.94 0.45
C ASN A 220 11.45 10.90 1.50
N ASP A 221 12.04 9.72 1.69
CA ASP A 221 13.06 9.49 2.71
C ASP A 221 14.43 10.05 2.31
N LEU A 222 14.60 10.40 1.02
CA LEU A 222 15.85 10.98 0.52
C LEU A 222 16.19 12.30 1.22
N ILE A 223 15.16 13.10 1.55
CA ILE A 223 15.35 14.40 2.23
C ILE A 223 16.01 14.19 3.59
N ILE A 224 15.41 13.34 4.44
CA ILE A 224 15.98 13.09 5.78
C ILE A 224 17.32 12.36 5.70
N CYS A 225 17.54 11.47 4.74
CA CYS A 225 18.83 10.84 4.53
C CYS A 225 19.90 11.91 4.22
N THR A 226 19.59 12.88 3.37
CA THR A 226 20.50 13.99 3.03
C THR A 226 20.76 14.89 4.25
N GLU A 227 19.72 15.20 5.03
CA GLU A 227 19.86 16.02 6.24
C GLU A 227 20.69 15.37 7.33
N VAL A 228 20.68 14.05 7.41
CA VAL A 228 21.46 13.29 8.42
C VAL A 228 22.90 13.04 7.92
N TYR A 229 23.10 13.00 6.60
CA TYR A 229 24.42 12.85 5.98
C TYR A 229 25.29 14.11 6.11
N ASN A 230 24.69 15.32 6.00
CA ASN A 230 25.37 16.62 6.10
C ASN A 230 25.56 17.04 7.58
#